data_fc0b857ef143395bc670cf9628f12d1e
#
_entry.id   fc0b857ef143395bc670cf9628f12d1e
#
_cell.length_a   1.000
_cell.length_b   1.000
_cell.length_c   1.000
_cell.angle_alpha   90.00
_cell.angle_beta   90.00
_cell.angle_gamma   90.00
#
_symmetry.space_group_name_H-M   'P 1'
#
loop_
_entity.id
_entity.type
_entity.pdbx_description
1 polymer ?
#
loop_
_entity_poly.entity_id
_entity_poly.type
_entity_poly.pdbx_seq_one_letter_code
_entity_poly.pdbx_strand_id
1 'polypeptide(L)'
;MTAKMTRNILLMLAATVLMGIVLNLYIYNTGTVPAADNAAPLTDGSSTSSAQGCLSEVTVTVTVTGGKVTAVQVDASAETPELGGKAAETLAAQLTQTGSTAGVDAITGSTMTSEAIFTAMDACLAQAQ
;
A
#
# COMPACT_ATOMS: atom_id res chain seq x y z
N MET A 1 -36.16 33.18 25.72
CA MET A 1 -36.16 32.23 24.60
C MET A 1 -37.47 31.51 24.56
N THR A 2 -38.10 31.47 23.43
CA THR A 2 -39.35 30.75 23.23
C THR A 2 -39.08 29.25 23.13
N ALA A 3 -40.00 28.44 23.65
CA ALA A 3 -39.89 26.99 23.61
C ALA A 3 -39.66 26.41 22.18
N LYS A 4 -40.09 27.16 21.17
CA LYS A 4 -39.87 26.81 19.77
C LYS A 4 -38.39 26.88 19.34
N MET A 5 -37.66 27.86 19.81
CA MET A 5 -36.22 28.01 19.52
C MET A 5 -35.42 26.92 20.21
N THR A 6 -35.70 26.63 21.47
CA THR A 6 -35.02 25.55 22.19
C THR A 6 -35.27 24.19 21.53
N ARG A 7 -36.49 23.93 21.08
CA ARG A 7 -36.86 22.70 20.39
C ARG A 7 -36.11 22.58 19.04
N ASN A 8 -35.98 23.67 18.28
CA ASN A 8 -35.28 23.67 17.01
C ASN A 8 -33.78 23.44 17.20
N ILE A 9 -33.17 24.05 18.20
CA ILE A 9 -31.76 23.84 18.53
C ILE A 9 -31.53 22.38 18.95
N LEU A 10 -32.41 21.82 19.76
CA LEU A 10 -32.33 20.42 20.20
C LEU A 10 -32.45 19.45 19.00
N LEU A 11 -33.36 19.73 18.08
CA LEU A 11 -33.53 18.93 16.87
C LEU A 11 -32.29 19.00 15.93
N MET A 12 -31.67 20.17 15.81
CA MET A 12 -30.44 20.33 15.04
C MET A 12 -29.27 19.57 15.67
N LEU A 13 -29.13 19.64 16.99
CA LEU A 13 -28.11 18.88 17.70
C LEU A 13 -28.32 17.38 17.57
N ALA A 14 -29.57 16.92 17.71
CA ALA A 14 -29.91 15.53 17.52
C ALA A 14 -29.62 15.03 16.10
N ALA A 15 -29.94 15.82 15.09
CA ALA A 15 -29.65 15.50 13.70
C ALA A 15 -28.14 15.40 13.43
N THR A 16 -27.35 16.32 13.99
CA THR A 16 -25.87 16.31 13.84
C THR A 16 -25.25 15.09 14.51
N VAL A 17 -25.69 14.75 15.71
CA VAL A 17 -25.22 13.56 16.45
C VAL A 17 -25.62 12.29 15.70
N LEU A 18 -26.85 12.22 15.21
CA LEU A 18 -27.34 11.08 14.44
C LEU A 18 -26.53 10.89 13.16
N MET A 19 -26.23 11.96 12.45
CA MET A 19 -25.40 11.92 11.24
C MET A 19 -23.98 11.46 11.54
N GLY A 20 -23.40 11.91 12.66
CA GLY A 20 -22.09 11.45 13.12
C GLY A 20 -22.08 9.95 13.45
N ILE A 21 -23.13 9.46 14.11
CA ILE A 21 -23.28 8.03 14.42
C ILE A 21 -23.43 7.20 13.13
N VAL A 22 -24.26 7.65 12.20
CA VAL A 22 -24.47 6.96 10.93
C VAL A 22 -23.16 6.92 10.12
N LEU A 23 -22.42 8.01 10.07
CA LEU A 23 -21.14 8.07 9.39
C LEU A 23 -20.10 7.15 10.04
N ASN A 24 -20.06 7.13 11.36
CA ASN A 24 -19.17 6.25 12.13
C ASN A 24 -19.51 4.78 11.90
N LEU A 25 -20.79 4.42 11.96
CA LEU A 25 -21.26 3.07 11.65
C LEU A 25 -20.97 2.68 10.20
N TYR A 26 -21.11 3.61 9.28
CA TYR A 26 -20.78 3.38 7.88
C TYR A 26 -19.28 3.07 7.71
N ILE A 27 -18.42 3.85 8.34
CA ILE A 27 -16.96 3.63 8.32
C ILE A 27 -16.60 2.29 8.97
N TYR A 28 -17.22 1.95 10.10
CA TYR A 28 -16.99 0.67 10.78
C TYR A 28 -17.49 -0.54 9.99
N ASN A 29 -18.63 -0.40 9.34
CA ASN A 29 -19.27 -1.51 8.64
C ASN A 29 -18.69 -1.74 7.24
N THR A 30 -18.18 -0.71 6.60
CA THR A 30 -17.52 -0.84 5.30
C THR A 30 -16.04 -1.22 5.42
N GLY A 31 -15.46 -1.16 6.62
CA GLY A 31 -14.08 -1.56 6.86
C GLY A 31 -13.07 -0.78 6.02
N THR A 32 -13.54 0.17 5.29
CA THR A 32 -12.73 0.95 4.40
C THR A 32 -12.45 2.30 5.02
N VAL A 33 -11.39 2.34 5.76
CA VAL A 33 -10.53 3.48 5.54
C VAL A 33 -10.04 3.32 4.10
N PRO A 34 -10.31 4.22 3.19
CA PRO A 34 -9.63 4.24 1.91
C PRO A 34 -8.21 4.77 2.12
N ALA A 35 -7.46 4.10 2.94
CA ALA A 35 -6.03 4.06 2.78
C ALA A 35 -5.84 3.11 1.63
N ALA A 36 -5.58 3.64 0.49
CA ALA A 36 -4.86 3.07 -0.65
C ALA A 36 -4.76 1.53 -0.81
N ASP A 37 -5.41 0.77 0.05
CA ASP A 37 -5.48 -0.67 0.06
C ASP A 37 -6.85 -1.14 -0.39
N ASN A 38 -7.18 -0.82 -1.63
CA ASN A 38 -8.12 -1.60 -2.40
C ASN A 38 -7.47 -2.91 -2.85
N ALA A 39 -6.53 -3.40 -2.05
CA ALA A 39 -5.97 -4.71 -2.28
C ALA A 39 -7.03 -5.73 -1.90
N ALA A 40 -7.60 -6.36 -2.90
CA ALA A 40 -8.26 -7.64 -2.71
C ALA A 40 -7.32 -8.53 -1.89
N PRO A 41 -7.85 -9.38 -0.99
CA PRO A 41 -6.98 -10.25 -0.21
C PRO A 41 -6.08 -11.05 -1.15
N LEU A 42 -4.77 -10.99 -0.88
CA LEU A 42 -3.78 -11.65 -1.70
C LEU A 42 -3.88 -13.18 -1.53
N THR A 43 -3.63 -13.90 -2.60
CA THR A 43 -3.55 -15.35 -2.54
C THR A 43 -2.19 -15.76 -2.00
N ASP A 44 -2.16 -16.70 -1.06
CA ASP A 44 -0.92 -17.26 -0.51
C ASP A 44 -0.07 -17.90 -1.59
N GLY A 45 1.22 -17.70 -1.51
CA GLY A 45 2.19 -18.24 -2.45
C GLY A 45 3.29 -17.24 -2.78
N SER A 46 4.10 -17.59 -3.76
CA SER A 46 5.17 -16.73 -4.27
C SER A 46 4.85 -16.29 -5.68
N SER A 47 5.03 -15.01 -5.95
CA SER A 47 4.92 -14.43 -7.28
C SER A 47 6.24 -13.76 -7.65
N THR A 48 6.66 -13.94 -8.88
CA THR A 48 7.89 -13.35 -9.40
C THR A 48 7.58 -12.53 -10.63
N SER A 49 8.15 -11.35 -10.69
CA SER A 49 8.08 -10.48 -11.87
C SER A 49 9.38 -9.71 -12.05
N SER A 50 9.58 -9.20 -13.23
CA SER A 50 10.78 -8.41 -13.52
C SER A 50 10.44 -7.15 -14.30
N ALA A 51 11.31 -6.17 -14.19
CA ALA A 51 11.22 -4.92 -14.92
C ALA A 51 12.62 -4.42 -15.29
N GLN A 52 12.71 -3.62 -16.33
CA GLN A 52 13.96 -3.06 -16.77
C GLN A 52 14.43 -1.96 -15.81
N GLY A 53 15.58 -2.18 -15.18
CA GLY A 53 16.27 -1.20 -14.38
C GLY A 53 17.18 -0.30 -15.21
N CYS A 54 18.19 0.30 -14.56
CA CYS A 54 19.12 1.20 -15.22
C CYS A 54 20.07 0.48 -16.19
N LEU A 55 20.67 -0.61 -15.75
CA LEU A 55 21.66 -1.38 -16.54
C LEU A 55 21.09 -2.71 -17.00
N SER A 56 20.21 -3.30 -16.24
CA SER A 56 19.72 -4.65 -16.47
C SER A 56 18.32 -4.83 -15.92
N GLU A 57 17.78 -6.02 -16.13
CA GLU A 57 16.50 -6.43 -15.58
C GLU A 57 16.61 -6.67 -14.07
N VAL A 58 15.66 -6.12 -13.33
CA VAL A 58 15.53 -6.32 -11.90
C VAL A 58 14.36 -7.27 -11.67
N THR A 59 14.59 -8.33 -10.92
CA THR A 59 13.58 -9.34 -10.60
C THR A 59 13.13 -9.17 -9.16
N VAL A 60 11.81 -9.17 -8.95
CA VAL A 60 11.19 -9.10 -7.62
C VAL A 60 10.39 -10.35 -7.37
N THR A 61 10.61 -10.98 -6.24
CA THR A 61 9.82 -12.12 -5.76
C THR A 61 9.09 -11.71 -4.49
N VAL A 62 7.77 -11.84 -4.50
CA VAL A 62 6.90 -11.53 -3.38
C VAL A 62 6.33 -12.81 -2.82
N THR A 63 6.48 -13.02 -1.52
CA THR A 63 5.87 -14.13 -0.81
C THR A 63 4.70 -13.63 0.02
N VAL A 64 3.55 -14.27 -0.15
CA VAL A 64 2.31 -13.94 0.56
C VAL A 64 1.93 -15.10 1.46
N THR A 65 1.62 -14.80 2.72
CA THR A 65 1.12 -15.77 3.70
C THR A 65 -0.01 -15.13 4.51
N GLY A 66 -1.13 -15.82 4.63
CA GLY A 66 -2.30 -15.31 5.35
C GLY A 66 -2.93 -14.08 4.69
N GLY A 67 -2.81 -13.95 3.38
CA GLY A 67 -3.34 -12.81 2.62
C GLY A 67 -2.48 -11.54 2.72
N LYS A 68 -1.28 -11.63 3.31
CA LYS A 68 -0.37 -10.50 3.50
C LYS A 68 1.01 -10.82 2.95
N VAL A 69 1.69 -9.79 2.46
CA VAL A 69 3.09 -9.90 2.05
C VAL A 69 3.97 -10.14 3.28
N THR A 70 4.67 -11.25 3.30
CA THR A 70 5.56 -11.63 4.40
C THR A 70 7.03 -11.49 4.04
N ALA A 71 7.36 -11.55 2.77
CA ALA A 71 8.73 -11.37 2.30
C ALA A 71 8.74 -10.78 0.89
N VAL A 72 9.71 -9.91 0.65
CA VAL A 72 10.01 -9.37 -0.67
C VAL A 72 11.49 -9.55 -0.91
N GLN A 73 11.83 -10.22 -2.00
CA GLN A 73 13.21 -10.39 -2.45
C GLN A 73 13.41 -9.64 -3.75
N VAL A 74 14.48 -8.91 -3.85
CA VAL A 74 14.84 -8.15 -5.03
C VAL A 74 16.20 -8.62 -5.52
N ASP A 75 16.25 -9.08 -6.75
CA ASP A 75 17.50 -9.44 -7.43
C ASP A 75 17.86 -8.31 -8.40
N ALA A 76 18.84 -7.53 -8.03
CA ALA A 76 19.43 -6.48 -8.84
C ALA A 76 20.94 -6.69 -8.98
N SER A 77 21.37 -7.93 -9.03
CA SER A 77 22.80 -8.31 -9.05
C SER A 77 23.56 -7.80 -10.26
N ALA A 78 22.89 -7.56 -11.36
CA ALA A 78 23.49 -7.00 -12.57
C ALA A 78 23.46 -5.45 -12.61
N GLU A 79 22.84 -4.81 -11.62
CA GLU A 79 22.90 -3.37 -11.43
C GLU A 79 24.20 -2.96 -10.72
N THR A 80 24.50 -1.65 -10.70
CA THR A 80 25.67 -1.13 -9.98
C THR A 80 25.56 -1.44 -8.48
N PRO A 81 26.49 -2.22 -7.89
CA PRO A 81 26.34 -2.69 -6.50
C PRO A 81 26.21 -1.56 -5.47
N GLU A 82 26.88 -0.45 -5.68
CA GLU A 82 26.86 0.70 -4.76
C GLU A 82 25.59 1.53 -4.83
N LEU A 83 24.87 1.49 -5.95
CA LEU A 83 23.66 2.27 -6.17
C LEU A 83 22.43 1.34 -6.24
N GLY A 84 22.33 0.55 -7.29
CA GLY A 84 21.20 -0.34 -7.50
C GLY A 84 21.10 -1.46 -6.48
N GLY A 85 22.22 -2.06 -6.09
CA GLY A 85 22.27 -3.12 -5.09
C GLY A 85 21.80 -2.64 -3.70
N LYS A 86 22.28 -1.49 -3.26
CA LYS A 86 21.84 -0.89 -1.97
C LYS A 86 20.39 -0.44 -2.02
N ALA A 87 19.95 0.14 -3.13
CA ALA A 87 18.56 0.49 -3.32
C ALA A 87 17.67 -0.74 -3.25
N ALA A 88 18.07 -1.83 -3.88
CA ALA A 88 17.33 -3.09 -3.84
C ALA A 88 17.17 -3.62 -2.42
N GLU A 89 18.22 -3.64 -1.63
CA GLU A 89 18.18 -4.09 -0.23
C GLU A 89 17.27 -3.20 0.61
N THR A 90 17.42 -1.89 0.50
CA THR A 90 16.61 -0.93 1.26
C THR A 90 15.14 -1.02 0.88
N LEU A 91 14.84 -1.07 -0.40
CA LEU A 91 13.46 -1.18 -0.88
C LEU A 91 12.83 -2.53 -0.54
N ALA A 92 13.59 -3.62 -0.63
CA ALA A 92 13.11 -4.93 -0.23
C ALA A 92 12.66 -4.93 1.24
N ALA A 93 13.44 -4.31 2.12
CA ALA A 93 13.09 -4.18 3.53
C ALA A 93 11.82 -3.31 3.73
N GLN A 94 11.74 -2.18 3.07
CA GLN A 94 10.58 -1.28 3.15
C GLN A 94 9.32 -1.94 2.59
N LEU A 95 9.42 -2.57 1.43
CA LEU A 95 8.29 -3.25 0.79
C LEU A 95 7.80 -4.45 1.62
N THR A 96 8.70 -5.15 2.28
CA THR A 96 8.32 -6.22 3.22
C THR A 96 7.54 -5.67 4.41
N GLN A 97 7.92 -4.51 4.94
CA GLN A 97 7.23 -3.88 6.06
C GLN A 97 5.88 -3.31 5.66
N THR A 98 5.80 -2.66 4.51
CA THR A 98 4.57 -2.01 4.05
C THR A 98 3.61 -2.97 3.35
N GLY A 99 4.13 -4.01 2.72
CA GLY A 99 3.34 -4.95 1.91
C GLY A 99 2.82 -4.37 0.59
N SER A 100 3.21 -3.14 0.24
CA SER A 100 2.81 -2.49 -1.00
C SER A 100 3.82 -1.42 -1.40
N THR A 101 3.70 -0.90 -2.62
CA THR A 101 4.52 0.20 -3.12
C THR A 101 4.00 1.58 -2.66
N ALA A 102 2.78 1.63 -2.11
CA ALA A 102 2.18 2.87 -1.65
C ALA A 102 2.97 3.46 -0.47
N GLY A 103 3.32 4.74 -0.57
CA GLY A 103 4.07 5.44 0.47
C GLY A 103 5.56 5.10 0.54
N VAL A 104 6.07 4.29 -0.39
CA VAL A 104 7.50 3.98 -0.50
C VAL A 104 8.12 4.87 -1.57
N ASP A 105 9.13 5.63 -1.19
CA ASP A 105 9.81 6.55 -2.09
C ASP A 105 10.99 5.89 -2.79
N ALA A 106 11.27 6.35 -4.02
CA ALA A 106 12.46 5.94 -4.74
C ALA A 106 13.74 6.39 -4.01
N ILE A 107 14.77 5.57 -4.09
CA ILE A 107 16.06 5.87 -3.48
C ILE A 107 16.79 6.93 -4.31
N THR A 108 17.24 8.00 -3.66
CA THR A 108 18.00 9.06 -4.31
C THR A 108 19.27 8.52 -4.99
N GLY A 109 19.43 8.84 -6.25
CA GLY A 109 20.54 8.34 -7.08
C GLY A 109 20.30 6.97 -7.73
N SER A 110 19.19 6.32 -7.41
CA SER A 110 18.81 5.01 -7.97
C SER A 110 17.34 4.98 -8.40
N THR A 111 16.84 6.07 -8.94
CA THR A 111 15.42 6.24 -9.30
C THR A 111 14.97 5.20 -10.32
N MET A 112 15.74 4.94 -11.36
CA MET A 112 15.39 3.96 -12.40
C MET A 112 15.28 2.54 -11.84
N THR A 113 16.22 2.14 -11.01
CA THR A 113 16.19 0.85 -10.33
C THR A 113 15.02 0.77 -9.36
N SER A 114 14.76 1.84 -8.61
CA SER A 114 13.61 1.92 -7.69
C SER A 114 12.29 1.80 -8.43
N GLU A 115 12.11 2.50 -9.52
CA GLU A 115 10.91 2.41 -10.37
C GLU A 115 10.71 1.01 -10.95
N ALA A 116 11.81 0.37 -11.37
CA ALA A 116 11.77 -1.02 -11.84
C ALA A 116 11.30 -1.97 -10.73
N ILE A 117 11.79 -1.80 -9.52
CA ILE A 117 11.38 -2.58 -8.35
C ILE A 117 9.89 -2.36 -8.06
N PHE A 118 9.42 -1.13 -8.07
CA PHE A 118 7.99 -0.83 -7.84
C PHE A 118 7.11 -1.45 -8.92
N THR A 119 7.48 -1.33 -10.18
CA THR A 119 6.75 -1.93 -11.30
C THR A 119 6.67 -3.45 -11.17
N ALA A 120 7.78 -4.10 -10.86
CA ALA A 120 7.84 -5.54 -10.66
C ALA A 120 7.02 -5.98 -9.44
N MET A 121 7.09 -5.23 -8.34
CA MET A 121 6.31 -5.48 -7.14
C MET A 121 4.80 -5.38 -7.41
N ASP A 122 4.36 -4.35 -8.11
CA ASP A 122 2.95 -4.17 -8.49
C ASP A 122 2.47 -5.31 -9.38
N ALA A 123 3.30 -5.79 -10.30
CA ALA A 123 2.99 -6.95 -11.12
C ALA A 123 2.87 -8.23 -10.28
N CYS A 124 3.74 -8.44 -9.30
CA CYS A 124 3.66 -9.56 -8.37
C CYS A 124 2.36 -9.51 -7.54
N LEU A 125 1.99 -8.34 -7.04
CA LEU A 125 0.75 -8.15 -6.27
C LEU A 125 -0.48 -8.41 -7.15
N ALA A 126 -0.45 -8.00 -8.40
CA ALA A 126 -1.52 -8.28 -9.36
C ALA A 126 -1.67 -9.79 -9.63
N GLN A 127 -0.57 -10.54 -9.70
CA GLN A 127 -0.60 -11.99 -9.85
C GLN A 127 -1.16 -12.71 -8.61
N ALA A 128 -0.96 -12.13 -7.44
CA ALA A 128 -1.41 -12.70 -6.16
C ALA A 128 -2.88 -12.41 -5.84
N GLN A 129 -3.53 -11.56 -6.60
CA GLN A 129 -4.95 -11.21 -6.42
C GLN A 129 -5.92 -12.28 -6.94
#